data_b76bae9b3f7d73ea9dd8ef7d9dd15bcf
#
_entry.id   b76bae9b3f7d73ea9dd8ef7d9dd15bcf
#
_cell.length_a   1.000
_cell.length_b   1.000
_cell.length_c   1.000
_cell.angle_alpha   90.00
_cell.angle_beta   90.00
_cell.angle_gamma   90.00
#
_symmetry.space_group_name_H-M   'P 1'
#
loop_
_entity.id
_entity.type
_entity.pdbx_description
1 polymer ?
#
loop_
_entity_poly.entity_id
_entity_poly.type
_entity_poly.pdbx_seq_one_letter_code
_entity_poly.pdbx_strand_id
1 'polypeptide(L)'
;MYKRQGLHQGRHIVSRSEDSVLAEVRRIAGQDSFRGTISDIGGPTANMYGLRCGNPEAEKNCRRPSCLFPSVCSNFPTDQTAYADLLDAAAAVPGVKHTLVGSGLRLDLAALDPRFVERLARGHVGGHLKVAPEHFSDRVLKLMRKPGVATWRRFLDLFEKTSTGREQYVLPYVMAAFPGCTMEDMEEAALELRRCRLSPRQVQTFLPTPMTLATCMYATGLGPGFEGLDVTRRPSEKRRQLDVILGLSGTSRGDPGT
;
A
#
# COMPACT_ATOMS: atom_id res chain seq x y z
N MET A 1 -12.00 -4.28 -2.59
CA MET A 1 -10.65 -4.88 -2.52
C MET A 1 -10.76 -6.33 -2.95
N TYR A 2 -10.06 -6.77 -3.96
CA TYR A 2 -10.04 -8.18 -4.39
C TYR A 2 -9.17 -9.06 -3.50
N LYS A 3 -8.56 -8.48 -2.49
CA LYS A 3 -7.75 -9.16 -1.50
C LYS A 3 -8.58 -9.60 -0.30
N ARG A 4 -8.04 -10.51 0.45
CA ARG A 4 -8.61 -11.24 1.60
C ARG A 4 -9.23 -10.38 2.71
N GLN A 5 -8.75 -9.16 2.91
CA GLN A 5 -9.09 -8.32 4.06
C GLN A 5 -10.60 -8.03 4.21
N GLY A 6 -11.27 -7.62 3.13
CA GLY A 6 -12.71 -7.31 3.20
C GLY A 6 -13.60 -8.52 3.50
N LEU A 7 -13.16 -9.73 3.12
CA LEU A 7 -13.88 -10.98 3.39
C LEU A 7 -13.67 -11.49 4.81
N HIS A 8 -12.45 -11.33 5.35
CA HIS A 8 -12.08 -11.88 6.66
C HIS A 8 -12.21 -10.88 7.80
N GLN A 9 -12.06 -9.59 7.51
CA GLN A 9 -12.05 -8.52 8.53
C GLN A 9 -13.27 -7.59 8.41
N GLY A 10 -14.15 -7.82 7.44
CA GLY A 10 -15.29 -6.97 7.18
C GLY A 10 -14.94 -5.67 6.45
N ARG A 11 -15.95 -4.80 6.29
CA ARG A 11 -15.85 -3.52 5.56
C ARG A 11 -15.43 -2.36 6.45
N HIS A 12 -15.66 -2.49 7.76
CA HIS A 12 -15.40 -1.44 8.71
C HIS A 12 -13.99 -1.55 9.28
N ILE A 13 -13.32 -0.41 9.37
CA ILE A 13 -12.06 -0.31 10.10
C ILE A 13 -12.40 -0.12 11.57
N VAL A 14 -11.93 -1.01 12.42
CA VAL A 14 -12.02 -0.88 13.87
C VAL A 14 -10.68 -0.38 14.37
N SER A 15 -10.71 0.81 14.97
CA SER A 15 -9.52 1.44 15.57
C SER A 15 -9.57 1.30 17.08
N ARG A 16 -8.43 1.00 17.68
CA ARG A 16 -8.26 1.08 19.13
C ARG A 16 -8.34 2.55 19.57
N SER A 17 -8.79 2.81 20.79
CA SER A 17 -8.72 4.17 21.33
C SER A 17 -7.27 4.62 21.47
N GLU A 18 -7.05 5.92 21.39
CA GLU A 18 -5.74 6.55 21.60
C GLU A 18 -5.14 6.13 22.96
N ASP A 19 -5.92 6.23 24.05
CA ASP A 19 -5.49 5.81 25.39
C ASP A 19 -5.00 4.37 25.43
N SER A 20 -5.69 3.45 24.73
CA SER A 20 -5.31 2.04 24.66
C SER A 20 -3.97 1.86 23.94
N VAL A 21 -3.73 2.61 22.87
CA VAL A 21 -2.47 2.56 22.12
C VAL A 21 -1.35 3.18 22.96
N LEU A 22 -1.58 4.36 23.54
CA LEU A 22 -0.58 5.04 24.37
C LEU A 22 -0.24 4.26 25.64
N ALA A 23 -1.20 3.57 26.26
CA ALA A 23 -0.93 2.68 27.39
C ALA A 23 0.03 1.54 26.99
N GLU A 24 -0.13 0.97 25.80
CA GLU A 24 0.80 -0.04 25.29
C GLU A 24 2.18 0.53 24.98
N VAL A 25 2.25 1.71 24.35
CA VAL A 25 3.52 2.40 24.08
C VAL A 25 4.27 2.68 25.40
N ARG A 26 3.58 3.17 26.45
CA ARG A 26 4.20 3.38 27.79
C ARG A 26 4.73 2.08 28.39
N ARG A 27 3.97 0.99 28.26
CA ARG A 27 4.40 -0.32 28.76
C ARG A 27 5.63 -0.83 28.03
N ILE A 28 5.71 -0.64 26.71
CA ILE A 28 6.89 -0.99 25.89
C ILE A 28 8.07 -0.11 26.28
N ALA A 29 7.86 1.20 26.41
CA ALA A 29 8.90 2.16 26.76
C ALA A 29 9.50 1.92 28.16
N GLY A 30 8.71 1.33 29.08
CA GLY A 30 9.17 0.96 30.43
C GLY A 30 9.95 -0.35 30.52
N GLN A 31 10.21 -1.06 29.42
CA GLN A 31 10.99 -2.29 29.43
C GLN A 31 12.50 -1.99 29.41
N ASP A 32 13.28 -2.72 30.20
CA ASP A 32 14.76 -2.56 30.25
C ASP A 32 15.46 -2.77 28.89
N SER A 33 14.84 -3.61 28.04
CA SER A 33 15.33 -3.89 26.68
C SER A 33 14.99 -2.82 25.67
N PHE A 34 14.11 -1.85 25.99
CA PHE A 34 13.69 -0.83 25.04
C PHE A 34 14.82 0.12 24.69
N ARG A 35 14.97 0.45 23.41
CA ARG A 35 16.06 1.29 22.88
C ARG A 35 15.57 2.64 22.32
N GLY A 36 14.32 2.98 22.58
CA GLY A 36 13.73 4.28 22.22
C GLY A 36 12.98 4.29 20.88
N THR A 37 12.84 3.18 20.18
CA THR A 37 12.15 3.15 18.90
C THR A 37 10.90 2.30 18.92
N ILE A 38 9.76 2.91 18.61
CA ILE A 38 8.53 2.22 18.22
C ILE A 38 8.56 2.09 16.69
N SER A 39 8.78 0.90 16.19
CA SER A 39 9.04 0.65 14.76
C SER A 39 7.78 0.76 13.88
N ASP A 40 6.62 0.61 14.46
CA ASP A 40 5.34 0.73 13.74
C ASP A 40 4.17 0.97 14.71
N ILE A 41 3.39 2.00 14.42
CA ILE A 41 2.04 2.16 14.96
C ILE A 41 1.11 2.12 13.76
N GLY A 42 0.57 0.96 13.47
CA GLY A 42 -0.19 0.82 12.25
C GLY A 42 -0.90 -0.52 12.12
N GLY A 43 -1.24 -0.82 10.92
CA GLY A 43 -1.94 -2.01 10.50
C GLY A 43 -2.00 -2.07 8.98
N PRO A 44 -2.79 -2.96 8.38
CA PRO A 44 -2.86 -3.12 6.92
C PRO A 44 -3.21 -1.85 6.13
N THR A 45 -3.74 -0.85 6.80
CA THR A 45 -4.12 0.47 6.25
C THR A 45 -3.98 1.52 7.36
N ALA A 46 -2.74 1.75 7.80
CA ALA A 46 -2.43 2.59 8.96
C ALA A 46 -3.14 3.95 8.95
N ASN A 47 -3.11 4.63 7.84
CA ASN A 47 -3.72 5.95 7.67
C ASN A 47 -5.25 5.93 7.46
N MET A 48 -5.91 4.82 7.81
CA MET A 48 -7.36 4.76 7.99
C MET A 48 -7.77 4.75 9.47
N TYR A 49 -6.84 5.00 10.37
CA TYR A 49 -7.11 5.08 11.81
C TYR A 49 -8.20 6.13 12.10
N GLY A 50 -9.22 5.71 12.83
CA GLY A 50 -10.36 6.56 13.22
C GLY A 50 -11.34 6.89 12.09
N LEU A 51 -11.06 6.55 10.83
CA LEU A 51 -11.92 6.89 9.70
C LEU A 51 -13.16 5.99 9.64
N ARG A 52 -14.32 6.61 9.57
CA ARG A 52 -15.64 5.98 9.44
C ARG A 52 -16.47 6.74 8.42
N CYS A 53 -17.59 6.16 8.00
CA CYS A 53 -18.57 6.89 7.20
C CYS A 53 -19.08 8.12 7.95
N GLY A 54 -19.01 9.29 7.32
CA GLY A 54 -19.50 10.55 7.90
C GLY A 54 -21.03 10.68 7.89
N ASN A 55 -21.74 9.71 7.29
CA ASN A 55 -23.21 9.69 7.25
C ASN A 55 -23.73 8.33 7.76
N PRO A 56 -24.04 8.19 9.05
CA PRO A 56 -24.49 6.94 9.66
C PRO A 56 -25.80 6.40 9.05
N GLU A 57 -26.72 7.27 8.64
CA GLU A 57 -27.97 6.83 8.03
C GLU A 57 -27.75 6.24 6.63
N ALA A 58 -26.89 6.86 5.83
CA ALA A 58 -26.49 6.32 4.55
C ALA A 58 -25.71 5.00 4.72
N GLU A 59 -24.91 4.86 5.78
CA GLU A 59 -24.11 3.67 6.05
C GLU A 59 -24.98 2.43 6.29
N LYS A 60 -26.09 2.55 7.01
CA LYS A 60 -27.04 1.45 7.32
C LYS A 60 -27.48 0.69 6.06
N ASN A 61 -27.73 1.41 4.96
CA ASN A 61 -28.23 0.87 3.71
C ASN A 61 -27.17 0.84 2.59
N CYS A 62 -25.92 1.14 2.92
CA CYS A 62 -24.85 1.27 1.93
C CYS A 62 -24.49 -0.06 1.29
N ARG A 63 -24.64 -0.14 -0.05
CA ARG A 63 -24.25 -1.30 -0.86
C ARG A 63 -22.95 -1.13 -1.60
N ARG A 64 -22.23 0.01 -1.39
CA ARG A 64 -20.94 0.24 -2.03
C ARG A 64 -19.92 -0.79 -1.56
N PRO A 65 -19.21 -1.48 -2.46
CA PRO A 65 -18.22 -2.50 -2.08
C PRO A 65 -16.94 -1.87 -1.51
N SER A 66 -16.71 -0.57 -1.74
CA SER A 66 -15.56 0.17 -1.24
C SER A 66 -15.89 1.66 -1.11
N CYS A 67 -15.41 2.30 -0.04
CA CYS A 67 -15.49 3.76 0.11
C CYS A 67 -14.41 4.50 -0.72
N LEU A 68 -13.44 3.77 -1.26
CA LEU A 68 -12.25 4.33 -1.91
C LEU A 68 -12.13 3.99 -3.39
N PHE A 69 -12.95 3.09 -3.92
CA PHE A 69 -12.90 2.67 -5.31
C PHE A 69 -14.32 2.56 -5.91
N PRO A 70 -14.54 2.98 -7.17
CA PRO A 70 -13.58 3.56 -8.12
C PRO A 70 -13.15 4.99 -7.81
N SER A 71 -13.85 5.67 -6.93
CA SER A 71 -13.54 6.99 -6.41
C SER A 71 -13.82 7.05 -4.91
N VAL A 72 -13.19 7.97 -4.21
CA VAL A 72 -13.47 8.22 -2.80
C VAL A 72 -14.93 8.63 -2.65
N CYS A 73 -15.64 7.99 -1.71
CA CYS A 73 -17.04 8.30 -1.42
C CYS A 73 -17.14 9.69 -0.77
N SER A 74 -18.11 10.49 -1.18
CA SER A 74 -18.33 11.82 -0.61
C SER A 74 -18.63 11.80 0.90
N ASN A 75 -19.19 10.70 1.41
CA ASN A 75 -19.46 10.51 2.84
C ASN A 75 -18.23 9.93 3.60
N PHE A 76 -17.12 9.67 2.94
CA PHE A 76 -15.94 9.13 3.59
C PHE A 76 -14.92 10.24 3.82
N PRO A 77 -14.56 10.53 5.10
CA PRO A 77 -13.60 11.57 5.40
C PRO A 77 -12.22 11.22 4.88
N THR A 78 -11.47 12.23 4.44
CA THR A 78 -10.10 12.09 3.96
C THR A 78 -9.07 12.71 4.89
N ASP A 79 -9.54 13.38 5.95
CA ASP A 79 -8.70 13.96 7.00
C ASP A 79 -8.05 12.86 7.85
N GLN A 80 -6.73 12.84 7.89
CA GLN A 80 -5.92 11.87 8.60
C GLN A 80 -5.29 12.45 9.89
N THR A 81 -5.82 13.58 10.38
CA THR A 81 -5.30 14.28 11.56
C THR A 81 -5.29 13.36 12.78
N ALA A 82 -6.36 12.58 13.02
CA ALA A 82 -6.41 11.65 14.15
C ALA A 82 -5.27 10.63 14.18
N TYR A 83 -4.84 10.15 13.01
CA TYR A 83 -3.69 9.24 12.94
C TYR A 83 -2.37 9.98 13.16
N ALA A 84 -2.21 11.14 12.59
CA ALA A 84 -1.02 11.95 12.80
C ALA A 84 -0.87 12.37 14.27
N ASP A 85 -1.98 12.76 14.93
CA ASP A 85 -2.00 13.10 16.36
C ASP A 85 -1.60 11.91 17.23
N LEU A 86 -2.11 10.72 16.93
CA LEU A 86 -1.69 9.48 17.61
C LEU A 86 -0.19 9.22 17.50
N LEU A 87 0.39 9.42 16.31
CA LEU A 87 1.84 9.25 16.10
C LEU A 87 2.66 10.24 16.91
N ASP A 88 2.24 11.52 16.91
CA ASP A 88 2.91 12.58 17.68
C ASP A 88 2.76 12.33 19.19
N ALA A 89 1.58 11.94 19.67
CA ALA A 89 1.35 11.60 21.07
C ALA A 89 2.19 10.40 21.52
N ALA A 90 2.34 9.38 20.67
CA ALA A 90 3.20 8.25 20.94
C ALA A 90 4.69 8.63 20.98
N ALA A 91 5.12 9.55 20.12
CA ALA A 91 6.48 10.08 20.14
C ALA A 91 6.78 10.92 21.38
N ALA A 92 5.77 11.53 21.99
CA ALA A 92 5.88 12.31 23.22
C ALA A 92 5.96 11.46 24.50
N VAL A 93 5.78 10.14 24.43
CA VAL A 93 5.88 9.23 25.59
C VAL A 93 7.33 9.22 26.11
N PRO A 94 7.56 9.42 27.42
CA PRO A 94 8.91 9.40 27.99
C PRO A 94 9.67 8.12 27.63
N GLY A 95 10.93 8.27 27.18
CA GLY A 95 11.77 7.15 26.73
C GLY A 95 11.64 6.83 25.24
N VAL A 96 10.60 7.28 24.54
CA VAL A 96 10.46 7.13 23.08
C VAL A 96 11.26 8.23 22.39
N LYS A 97 12.15 7.83 21.48
CA LYS A 97 12.96 8.71 20.61
C LYS A 97 12.39 8.81 19.20
N HIS A 98 11.83 7.68 18.74
CA HIS A 98 11.29 7.57 17.39
C HIS A 98 10.00 6.74 17.40
N THR A 99 8.98 7.26 16.75
CA THR A 99 7.74 6.53 16.44
C THR A 99 7.61 6.48 14.93
N LEU A 100 7.70 5.30 14.34
CA LEU A 100 7.77 5.14 12.89
C LEU A 100 6.49 4.48 12.35
N VAL A 101 6.27 4.66 11.06
CA VAL A 101 5.24 3.95 10.28
C VAL A 101 5.92 2.92 9.38
N GLY A 102 5.91 1.67 9.83
CA GLY A 102 6.45 0.52 9.11
C GLY A 102 5.42 -0.19 8.24
N SER A 103 4.14 0.00 8.55
CA SER A 103 3.00 -0.55 7.80
C SER A 103 2.74 0.24 6.52
N GLY A 104 2.09 -0.42 5.56
CA GLY A 104 1.73 0.21 4.29
C GLY A 104 0.65 1.28 4.45
N LEU A 105 0.79 2.36 3.70
CA LEU A 105 -0.19 3.43 3.61
C LEU A 105 -1.14 3.26 2.42
N ARG A 106 -2.33 3.81 2.57
CA ARG A 106 -3.25 4.01 1.46
C ARG A 106 -2.89 5.28 0.73
N LEU A 107 -2.41 5.11 -0.50
CA LEU A 107 -1.95 6.22 -1.34
C LEU A 107 -3.08 7.17 -1.76
N ASP A 108 -4.27 6.62 -1.99
CA ASP A 108 -5.47 7.39 -2.35
C ASP A 108 -5.85 8.41 -1.27
N LEU A 109 -5.73 8.06 0.00
CA LEU A 109 -5.98 8.98 1.11
C LEU A 109 -4.79 9.91 1.35
N ALA A 110 -3.56 9.38 1.38
CA ALA A 110 -2.36 10.18 1.62
C ALA A 110 -2.20 11.28 0.55
N ALA A 111 -2.48 10.98 -0.74
CA ALA A 111 -2.44 11.96 -1.81
C ALA A 111 -3.49 13.08 -1.70
N LEU A 112 -4.52 12.91 -0.86
CA LEU A 112 -5.56 13.90 -0.63
C LEU A 112 -5.30 14.77 0.61
N ASP A 113 -4.34 14.40 1.44
CA ASP A 113 -3.99 15.11 2.67
C ASP A 113 -2.51 15.48 2.72
N PRO A 114 -2.11 16.61 2.10
CA PRO A 114 -0.73 17.08 2.11
C PRO A 114 -0.17 17.33 3.51
N ARG A 115 -1.00 17.77 4.46
CA ARG A 115 -0.58 18.04 5.85
C ARG A 115 -0.18 16.75 6.56
N PHE A 116 -0.92 15.69 6.33
CA PHE A 116 -0.58 14.37 6.85
C PHE A 116 0.76 13.89 6.29
N VAL A 117 0.98 13.99 4.98
CA VAL A 117 2.25 13.56 4.34
C VAL A 117 3.42 14.38 4.90
N GLU A 118 3.25 15.67 5.13
CA GLU A 118 4.26 16.53 5.73
C GLU A 118 4.60 16.11 7.17
N ARG A 119 3.61 15.90 8.03
CA ARG A 119 3.83 15.43 9.42
C ARG A 119 4.53 14.08 9.44
N LEU A 120 4.07 13.16 8.59
CA LEU A 120 4.65 11.83 8.44
C LEU A 120 6.14 11.92 8.06
N ALA A 121 6.48 12.66 7.01
CA ALA A 121 7.86 12.81 6.55
C ALA A 121 8.76 13.47 7.60
N ARG A 122 8.24 14.44 8.35
CA ARG A 122 9.02 15.16 9.38
C ARG A 122 9.35 14.31 10.61
N GLY A 123 8.43 13.48 11.07
CA GLY A 123 8.54 12.83 12.38
C GLY A 123 8.53 11.29 12.38
N HIS A 124 7.97 10.66 11.34
CA HIS A 124 7.57 9.26 11.44
C HIS A 124 8.09 8.36 10.32
N VAL A 125 9.05 8.84 9.54
CA VAL A 125 9.75 8.05 8.52
C VAL A 125 11.23 7.97 8.87
N GLY A 126 11.70 6.76 9.17
CA GLY A 126 13.08 6.50 9.57
C GLY A 126 14.06 6.20 8.44
N GLY A 127 13.85 6.76 7.24
CA GLY A 127 14.67 6.51 6.05
C GLY A 127 13.87 5.87 4.92
N HIS A 128 13.03 4.87 5.19
CA HIS A 128 12.22 4.21 4.16
C HIS A 128 10.74 4.23 4.51
N LEU A 129 9.92 4.75 3.59
CA LEU A 129 8.48 4.65 3.65
C LEU A 129 7.99 3.57 2.70
N LYS A 130 7.43 2.50 3.25
CA LYS A 130 6.82 1.42 2.47
C LYS A 130 5.45 1.85 1.97
N VAL A 131 5.21 1.70 0.70
CA VAL A 131 3.92 2.00 0.06
C VAL A 131 3.54 0.89 -0.90
N ALA A 132 2.24 0.67 -1.08
CA ALA A 132 1.72 -0.42 -1.88
C ALA A 132 0.91 0.10 -3.09
N PRO A 133 1.57 0.68 -4.13
CA PRO A 133 0.90 0.97 -5.40
C PRO A 133 0.38 -0.30 -6.05
N GLU A 134 1.05 -1.43 -5.84
CA GLU A 134 0.79 -2.77 -6.36
C GLU A 134 1.13 -2.94 -7.85
N HIS A 135 0.88 -1.95 -8.69
CA HIS A 135 1.22 -1.92 -10.11
C HIS A 135 1.30 -0.47 -10.63
N PHE A 136 1.73 -0.30 -11.91
CA PHE A 136 1.81 1.01 -12.56
C PHE A 136 1.16 1.04 -13.95
N SER A 137 0.42 0.00 -14.33
CA SER A 137 -0.52 0.03 -15.44
C SER A 137 -1.93 0.31 -14.93
N ASP A 138 -2.59 1.35 -15.43
CA ASP A 138 -3.96 1.71 -15.02
C ASP A 138 -4.96 0.58 -15.31
N ARG A 139 -4.73 -0.19 -16.36
CA ARG A 139 -5.54 -1.36 -16.70
C ARG A 139 -5.49 -2.42 -15.59
N VAL A 140 -4.29 -2.76 -15.14
CA VAL A 140 -4.09 -3.74 -14.06
C VAL A 140 -4.56 -3.19 -12.72
N LEU A 141 -4.28 -1.92 -12.41
CA LEU A 141 -4.76 -1.25 -11.19
C LEU A 141 -6.29 -1.25 -11.10
N LYS A 142 -7.00 -1.06 -12.22
CA LYS A 142 -8.45 -1.17 -12.28
C LYS A 142 -8.94 -2.57 -11.92
N LEU A 143 -8.30 -3.61 -12.44
CA LEU A 143 -8.57 -5.01 -12.07
C LEU A 143 -8.27 -5.28 -10.59
N MET A 144 -7.23 -4.68 -10.05
CA MET A 144 -6.87 -4.75 -8.62
C MET A 144 -7.79 -3.91 -7.72
N ARG A 145 -8.69 -3.09 -8.28
CA ARG A 145 -9.45 -2.05 -7.57
C ARG A 145 -8.55 -1.12 -6.75
N LYS A 146 -7.48 -0.68 -7.37
CA LYS A 146 -6.53 0.28 -6.82
C LYS A 146 -6.69 1.63 -7.51
N PRO A 147 -6.25 2.72 -6.87
CA PRO A 147 -6.16 4.03 -7.52
C PRO A 147 -5.20 3.97 -8.71
N GLY A 148 -5.47 4.78 -9.74
CA GLY A 148 -4.63 4.86 -10.93
C GLY A 148 -3.25 5.49 -10.67
N VAL A 149 -2.37 5.38 -11.66
CA VAL A 149 -0.97 5.85 -11.62
C VAL A 149 -0.87 7.35 -11.31
N ALA A 150 -1.86 8.15 -11.71
CA ALA A 150 -1.89 9.57 -11.36
C ALA A 150 -1.89 9.83 -9.85
N THR A 151 -2.55 8.97 -9.05
CA THR A 151 -2.54 9.06 -7.59
C THR A 151 -1.16 8.75 -7.01
N TRP A 152 -0.47 7.77 -7.58
CA TRP A 152 0.91 7.45 -7.24
C TRP A 152 1.84 8.64 -7.47
N ARG A 153 1.79 9.24 -8.66
CA ARG A 153 2.63 10.40 -9.01
C ARG A 153 2.37 11.57 -8.07
N ARG A 154 1.10 11.89 -7.81
CA ARG A 154 0.72 12.94 -6.87
C ARG A 154 1.27 12.70 -5.46
N PHE A 155 1.16 11.47 -4.96
CA PHE A 155 1.72 11.11 -3.66
C PHE A 155 3.25 11.26 -3.63
N LEU A 156 3.93 10.76 -4.67
CA LEU A 156 5.39 10.84 -4.75
C LEU A 156 5.87 12.29 -4.77
N ASP A 157 5.25 13.14 -5.59
CA ASP A 157 5.55 14.57 -5.65
C ASP A 157 5.38 15.27 -4.29
N LEU A 158 4.32 14.92 -3.55
CA LEU A 158 4.08 15.46 -2.21
C LEU A 158 5.15 14.99 -1.23
N PHE A 159 5.48 13.71 -1.24
CA PHE A 159 6.47 13.13 -0.34
C PHE A 159 7.87 13.69 -0.63
N GLU A 160 8.29 13.76 -1.88
CA GLU A 160 9.60 14.32 -2.27
C GLU A 160 9.74 15.77 -1.85
N LYS A 161 8.72 16.61 -2.04
CA LYS A 161 8.71 18.02 -1.60
C LYS A 161 8.87 18.14 -0.08
N THR A 162 8.22 17.28 0.68
CA THR A 162 8.24 17.32 2.15
C THR A 162 9.48 16.67 2.75
N SER A 163 10.13 15.78 2.01
CA SER A 163 11.36 15.08 2.39
C SER A 163 12.64 15.78 1.95
N THR A 164 12.54 16.95 1.31
CA THR A 164 13.71 17.70 0.83
C THR A 164 14.71 17.94 1.98
N GLY A 165 15.98 17.61 1.73
CA GLY A 165 17.04 17.72 2.73
C GLY A 165 17.09 16.58 3.76
N ARG A 166 16.32 15.51 3.55
CA ARG A 166 16.32 14.30 4.39
C ARG A 166 16.67 13.08 3.56
N GLU A 167 17.39 12.16 4.14
CA GLU A 167 17.67 10.84 3.52
C GLU A 167 16.48 9.90 3.67
N GLN A 168 15.38 10.22 3.00
CA GLN A 168 14.14 9.46 3.02
C GLN A 168 13.78 8.97 1.62
N TYR A 169 13.37 7.71 1.53
CA TYR A 169 13.08 7.04 0.26
C TYR A 169 11.75 6.30 0.32
N VAL A 170 11.02 6.33 -0.79
CA VAL A 170 9.82 5.51 -0.96
C VAL A 170 10.23 4.11 -1.45
N LEU A 171 9.72 3.07 -0.78
CA LEU A 171 9.87 1.68 -1.20
C LEU A 171 8.53 1.17 -1.73
N PRO A 172 8.35 1.12 -3.06
CA PRO A 172 7.12 0.62 -3.66
C PRO A 172 7.06 -0.91 -3.58
N TYR A 173 5.92 -1.42 -3.11
CA TYR A 173 5.56 -2.83 -3.25
C TYR A 173 4.85 -3.02 -4.58
N VAL A 174 5.35 -3.95 -5.40
CA VAL A 174 4.84 -4.24 -6.74
C VAL A 174 4.48 -5.71 -6.87
N MET A 175 3.41 -6.00 -7.59
CA MET A 175 2.94 -7.35 -7.84
C MET A 175 3.02 -7.67 -9.33
N ALA A 176 3.75 -8.73 -9.66
CA ALA A 176 3.79 -9.31 -11.00
C ALA A 176 2.75 -10.45 -11.15
N ALA A 177 2.39 -10.76 -12.38
CA ALA A 177 1.52 -11.87 -12.74
C ALA A 177 0.14 -11.86 -12.07
N PHE A 178 -0.40 -10.67 -11.77
CA PHE A 178 -1.81 -10.54 -11.38
C PHE A 178 -2.71 -10.98 -12.56
N PRO A 179 -3.88 -11.63 -12.31
CA PRO A 179 -4.79 -12.00 -13.39
C PRO A 179 -5.13 -10.80 -14.29
N GLY A 180 -4.91 -10.94 -15.57
CA GLY A 180 -5.03 -9.89 -16.57
C GLY A 180 -3.78 -9.04 -16.80
N CYS A 181 -2.68 -9.28 -16.08
CA CYS A 181 -1.42 -8.58 -16.31
C CYS A 181 -0.64 -9.24 -17.45
N THR A 182 -0.28 -8.46 -18.46
CA THR A 182 0.54 -8.88 -19.61
C THR A 182 2.01 -8.47 -19.44
N MET A 183 2.86 -8.85 -20.41
CA MET A 183 4.27 -8.40 -20.43
C MET A 183 4.35 -6.89 -20.66
N GLU A 184 3.51 -6.35 -21.54
CA GLU A 184 3.45 -4.93 -21.85
C GLU A 184 3.10 -4.10 -20.60
N ASP A 185 2.17 -4.59 -19.76
CA ASP A 185 1.86 -3.95 -18.48
C ASP A 185 3.06 -3.93 -17.53
N MET A 186 3.87 -5.00 -17.53
CA MET A 186 5.09 -5.07 -16.71
C MET A 186 6.18 -4.13 -17.24
N GLU A 187 6.29 -3.98 -18.55
CA GLU A 187 7.21 -3.03 -19.20
C GLU A 187 6.80 -1.58 -18.88
N GLU A 188 5.49 -1.26 -18.96
CA GLU A 188 4.93 0.02 -18.53
C GLU A 188 5.27 0.31 -17.06
N ALA A 189 5.09 -0.68 -16.18
CA ALA A 189 5.41 -0.56 -14.77
C ALA A 189 6.92 -0.33 -14.54
N ALA A 190 7.78 -1.03 -15.27
CA ALA A 190 9.23 -0.84 -15.18
C ALA A 190 9.66 0.54 -15.69
N LEU A 191 9.02 1.06 -16.75
CA LEU A 191 9.24 2.42 -17.25
C LEU A 191 8.87 3.48 -16.21
N GLU A 192 7.71 3.33 -15.54
CA GLU A 192 7.30 4.27 -14.51
C GLU A 192 8.26 4.27 -13.31
N LEU A 193 8.74 3.11 -12.87
CA LEU A 193 9.74 3.02 -11.81
C LEU A 193 11.06 3.71 -12.19
N ARG A 194 11.54 3.49 -13.42
CA ARG A 194 12.73 4.19 -13.93
C ARG A 194 12.53 5.70 -13.99
N ARG A 195 11.37 6.17 -14.46
CA ARG A 195 11.00 7.58 -14.48
C ARG A 195 11.06 8.21 -13.10
N CYS A 196 10.58 7.49 -12.09
CA CYS A 196 10.62 7.92 -10.69
C CYS A 196 11.98 7.67 -10.03
N ARG A 197 12.99 7.14 -10.74
CA ARG A 197 14.32 6.76 -10.21
C ARG A 197 14.22 5.81 -9.01
N LEU A 198 13.22 4.93 -9.01
CA LEU A 198 12.99 3.97 -7.95
C LEU A 198 13.43 2.57 -8.39
N SER A 199 14.12 1.89 -7.48
CA SER A 199 14.46 0.47 -7.64
C SER A 199 13.54 -0.35 -6.74
N PRO A 200 12.66 -1.20 -7.30
CA PRO A 200 11.76 -2.00 -6.49
C PRO A 200 12.56 -3.07 -5.75
N ARG A 201 12.48 -3.06 -4.43
CA ARG A 201 13.08 -4.10 -3.58
C ARG A 201 12.07 -5.11 -3.07
N GLN A 202 10.77 -4.79 -3.20
CA GLN A 202 9.66 -5.61 -2.74
C GLN A 202 8.74 -5.91 -3.94
N VAL A 203 9.10 -6.93 -4.69
CA VAL A 203 8.30 -7.43 -5.81
C VAL A 203 7.86 -8.86 -5.50
N GLN A 204 6.58 -9.14 -5.66
CA GLN A 204 6.02 -10.47 -5.49
C GLN A 204 5.23 -10.88 -6.72
N THR A 205 5.22 -12.16 -7.03
CA THR A 205 4.27 -12.72 -7.99
C THR A 205 2.92 -12.95 -7.32
N PHE A 206 1.84 -12.78 -8.09
CA PHE A 206 0.51 -13.09 -7.58
C PHE A 206 0.42 -14.54 -7.09
N LEU A 207 -0.06 -14.69 -5.86
CA LEU A 207 -0.38 -15.96 -5.24
C LEU A 207 -1.90 -16.05 -5.02
N PRO A 208 -2.58 -17.03 -5.62
CA PRO A 208 -4.01 -17.24 -5.39
C PRO A 208 -4.29 -17.50 -3.91
N THR A 209 -5.16 -16.70 -3.32
CA THR A 209 -5.58 -16.85 -1.93
C THR A 209 -7.06 -17.26 -1.91
N PRO A 210 -7.48 -18.30 -1.19
CA PRO A 210 -8.87 -18.74 -1.14
C PRO A 210 -9.85 -17.59 -0.88
N MET A 211 -11.06 -17.71 -1.43
CA MET A 211 -12.19 -16.78 -1.24
C MET A 211 -11.95 -15.35 -1.74
N THR A 212 -10.99 -15.12 -2.61
CA THR A 212 -10.79 -13.78 -3.20
C THR A 212 -11.26 -13.75 -4.66
N LEU A 213 -11.76 -12.60 -5.10
CA LEU A 213 -12.16 -12.43 -6.49
C LEU A 213 -10.97 -12.57 -7.44
N ALA A 214 -9.79 -12.11 -7.02
CA ALA A 214 -8.56 -12.30 -7.80
C ALA A 214 -8.24 -13.80 -8.02
N THR A 215 -8.52 -14.65 -7.05
CA THR A 215 -8.37 -16.10 -7.22
C THR A 215 -9.40 -16.67 -8.17
N CYS A 216 -10.66 -16.18 -8.14
CA CYS A 216 -11.64 -16.55 -9.14
C CYS A 216 -11.19 -16.14 -10.55
N MET A 217 -10.72 -14.91 -10.73
CA MET A 217 -10.15 -14.44 -12.00
C MET A 217 -8.97 -15.32 -12.46
N TYR A 218 -8.09 -15.69 -11.53
CA TYR A 218 -6.96 -16.56 -11.81
C TYR A 218 -7.39 -17.96 -12.24
N ALA A 219 -8.39 -18.54 -11.57
CA ALA A 219 -8.88 -19.88 -11.85
C ALA A 219 -9.65 -19.95 -13.17
N THR A 220 -10.56 -19.00 -13.39
CA THR A 220 -11.49 -19.00 -14.53
C THR A 220 -10.92 -18.36 -15.79
N GLY A 221 -9.95 -17.44 -15.67
CA GLY A 221 -9.52 -16.58 -16.77
C GLY A 221 -10.56 -15.52 -17.16
N LEU A 222 -11.51 -15.22 -16.27
CA LEU A 222 -12.56 -14.23 -16.51
C LEU A 222 -12.40 -13.03 -15.59
N GLY A 223 -12.64 -11.86 -16.14
CA GLY A 223 -12.71 -10.60 -15.38
C GLY A 223 -14.04 -10.40 -14.67
N PRO A 224 -14.19 -9.27 -13.96
CA PRO A 224 -15.42 -8.96 -13.21
C PRO A 224 -16.68 -8.82 -14.06
N GLY A 225 -16.55 -8.49 -15.33
CA GLY A 225 -17.64 -8.42 -16.33
C GLY A 225 -17.74 -9.66 -17.20
N PHE A 226 -17.12 -10.77 -16.81
CA PHE A 226 -17.03 -12.03 -17.57
C PHE A 226 -16.23 -11.92 -18.88
N GLU A 227 -15.48 -10.84 -19.06
CA GLU A 227 -14.50 -10.71 -20.16
C GLU A 227 -13.32 -11.66 -19.96
N GLY A 228 -12.74 -12.16 -21.05
CA GLY A 228 -11.53 -12.99 -21.01
C GLY A 228 -10.32 -12.23 -20.50
N LEU A 229 -9.54 -12.84 -19.65
CA LEU A 229 -8.29 -12.29 -19.09
C LEU A 229 -7.11 -13.20 -19.40
N ASP A 230 -5.96 -12.58 -19.71
CA ASP A 230 -4.67 -13.28 -19.71
C ASP A 230 -4.32 -13.68 -18.28
N VAL A 231 -3.95 -14.95 -18.11
CA VAL A 231 -3.57 -15.46 -16.79
C VAL A 231 -2.25 -16.20 -16.89
N THR A 232 -1.22 -15.60 -16.35
CA THR A 232 0.12 -16.16 -16.27
C THR A 232 0.18 -17.26 -15.20
N ARG A 233 0.18 -18.54 -15.62
CA ARG A 233 0.20 -19.68 -14.71
C ARG A 233 1.57 -20.34 -14.59
N ARG A 234 2.34 -20.39 -15.70
CA ARG A 234 3.63 -21.07 -15.75
C ARG A 234 4.68 -20.35 -14.90
N PRO A 235 5.44 -21.06 -14.06
CA PRO A 235 6.47 -20.44 -13.23
C PRO A 235 7.51 -19.65 -14.03
N SER A 236 7.89 -20.13 -15.21
CA SER A 236 8.83 -19.44 -16.10
C SER A 236 8.31 -18.10 -16.61
N GLU A 237 7.02 -18.02 -16.96
CA GLU A 237 6.39 -16.79 -17.41
C GLU A 237 6.24 -15.78 -16.25
N LYS A 238 5.86 -16.25 -15.05
CA LYS A 238 5.85 -15.42 -13.84
C LYS A 238 7.24 -14.85 -13.54
N ARG A 239 8.28 -15.68 -13.72
CA ARG A 239 9.66 -15.25 -13.55
C ARG A 239 10.05 -14.17 -14.55
N ARG A 240 9.69 -14.33 -15.83
CA ARG A 240 9.95 -13.31 -16.85
C ARG A 240 9.32 -11.97 -16.50
N GLN A 241 8.05 -11.95 -16.05
CA GLN A 241 7.41 -10.73 -15.59
C GLN A 241 8.14 -10.09 -14.39
N LEU A 242 8.59 -10.92 -13.45
CA LEU A 242 9.38 -10.45 -12.30
C LEU A 242 10.71 -9.84 -12.76
N ASP A 243 11.42 -10.51 -13.71
CA ASP A 243 12.72 -10.07 -14.20
C ASP A 243 12.64 -8.72 -14.94
N VAL A 244 11.54 -8.45 -15.65
CA VAL A 244 11.28 -7.14 -16.29
C VAL A 244 11.27 -6.03 -15.24
N ILE A 245 10.53 -6.20 -14.15
CA ILE A 245 10.40 -5.18 -13.12
C ILE A 245 11.68 -5.00 -12.30
N LEU A 246 12.45 -6.06 -12.14
CA LEU A 246 13.74 -6.03 -11.44
C LEU A 246 14.89 -5.52 -12.34
N GLY A 247 14.63 -5.25 -13.62
CA GLY A 247 15.65 -4.83 -14.57
C GLY A 247 16.65 -5.94 -14.95
N LEU A 248 16.29 -7.22 -14.73
CA LEU A 248 17.12 -8.39 -15.01
C LEU A 248 16.88 -8.96 -16.43
N SER A 249 15.91 -8.45 -17.16
CA SER A 249 15.62 -8.83 -18.54
C SER A 249 16.66 -8.21 -19.48
N GLY A 250 17.67 -8.99 -19.85
CA GLY A 250 18.77 -8.57 -20.74
C GLY A 250 20.12 -9.19 -20.42
N THR A 251 20.32 -9.68 -19.21
CA THR A 251 21.45 -10.56 -18.91
C THR A 251 21.03 -12.01 -19.17
N SER A 252 21.10 -12.44 -20.42
CA SER A 252 21.26 -13.86 -20.71
C SER A 252 22.49 -14.29 -19.93
N ARG A 253 22.33 -14.94 -18.79
CA ARG A 253 23.37 -15.78 -18.24
C ARG A 253 23.64 -16.85 -19.33
N GLY A 254 24.73 -16.66 -20.03
CA GLY A 254 25.28 -17.75 -20.83
C GLY A 254 25.36 -18.96 -19.91
N ASP A 255 24.72 -20.02 -20.33
CA ASP A 255 24.87 -21.33 -19.74
C ASP A 255 26.38 -21.61 -19.74
N PRO A 256 27.04 -21.89 -18.61
CA PRO A 256 28.39 -22.45 -18.68
C PRO A 256 28.20 -23.90 -19.12
N GLY A 257 28.22 -24.06 -20.45
CA GLY A 257 28.20 -25.34 -21.10
C GLY A 257 29.41 -26.17 -20.73
N THR A 258 29.13 -27.46 -20.63
CA THR A 258 29.99 -28.64 -20.58
C THR A 258 30.94 -28.79 -19.43
#